data_9753a989762c964842d0a164117b35b2
#
_entry.id   9753a989762c964842d0a164117b35b2
#
_cell.length_a   1.000
_cell.length_b   1.000
_cell.length_c   1.000
_cell.angle_alpha   90.00
_cell.angle_beta   90.00
_cell.angle_gamma   90.00
#
_symmetry.space_group_name_H-M   'P 1'
#
loop_
_entity.id
_entity.type
_entity.pdbx_description
1 polymer ?
#
loop_
_entity_poly.entity_id
_entity_poly.type
_entity_poly.pdbx_seq_one_letter_code
_entity_poly.pdbx_strand_id
1 'polypeptide(L)'
;MIRRREMNGSALAFIDVMACGLGAVLLLFVLLDFEEAIEGLPITIIDLTDNSEYDRLTAENQQLRTQLESLQSEISAEKKNIGQLIVETIDASAKTLAATLPQEIKQIKPTVRNSSSSGDLVGLQIKGERILIMLDSSASMAEEELIDVLVGVADKSGNKLKSGAKWAQALSIVRWIADSGPQQSRYQLITYSDRPFAHTQSWVSADEMKSRLSSISNELAPAGATNLELALDLASDKHSDMSSIYIVTDGLPTQASASIRIRNVSNCGISVRRAVPNVTGECREALFQDSIKALTMPSVVVNVVLLPFEGDPMAAPNYWQWVAKTGGRIFSPDRNWP
;
A
#
# COMPACT_ATOMS: atom_id res chain seq x y z
N MET A 1 -18.84 25.35 -79.07
CA MET A 1 -19.53 24.06 -79.27
C MET A 1 -18.60 22.96 -78.84
N ILE A 2 -18.77 22.42 -77.61
CA ILE A 2 -17.95 21.31 -77.09
C ILE A 2 -18.78 20.05 -77.27
N ARG A 3 -18.28 19.16 -78.14
CA ARG A 3 -18.92 17.86 -78.45
C ARG A 3 -18.72 16.90 -77.29
N ARG A 4 -19.81 16.57 -76.54
CA ARG A 4 -19.80 15.52 -75.54
C ARG A 4 -19.68 14.17 -76.30
N ARG A 5 -18.64 13.43 -75.97
CA ARG A 5 -18.44 12.03 -76.42
C ARG A 5 -19.33 11.15 -75.53
N GLU A 6 -20.35 10.55 -76.11
CA GLU A 6 -21.13 9.53 -75.40
C GLU A 6 -20.27 8.27 -75.24
N MET A 7 -19.95 7.92 -74.03
CA MET A 7 -19.31 6.63 -73.74
C MET A 7 -20.36 5.53 -73.87
N ASN A 8 -20.10 4.55 -74.78
CA ASN A 8 -20.92 3.40 -75.02
C ASN A 8 -21.04 2.54 -73.73
N GLY A 9 -22.28 2.32 -73.27
CA GLY A 9 -22.57 1.53 -72.05
C GLY A 9 -22.00 0.10 -72.02
N SER A 10 -21.71 -0.44 -73.23
CA SER A 10 -21.06 -1.77 -73.37
C SER A 10 -19.61 -1.77 -72.87
N ALA A 11 -18.86 -0.67 -72.96
CA ALA A 11 -17.50 -0.59 -72.47
C ALA A 11 -17.41 -0.54 -70.93
N LEU A 12 -18.38 0.13 -70.32
CA LEU A 12 -18.50 0.19 -68.81
C LEU A 12 -18.89 -1.18 -68.26
N ALA A 13 -19.84 -1.91 -68.89
CA ALA A 13 -20.19 -3.25 -68.47
C ALA A 13 -19.04 -4.28 -68.62
N PHE A 14 -18.19 -4.10 -69.63
CA PHE A 14 -17.03 -4.96 -69.84
C PHE A 14 -15.94 -4.73 -68.76
N ILE A 15 -15.73 -3.46 -68.37
CA ILE A 15 -14.77 -3.12 -67.29
C ILE A 15 -15.26 -3.66 -65.95
N ASP A 16 -16.55 -3.63 -65.69
CA ASP A 16 -17.14 -4.11 -64.43
C ASP A 16 -16.99 -5.63 -64.28
N VAL A 17 -17.27 -6.38 -65.36
CA VAL A 17 -17.07 -7.85 -65.39
C VAL A 17 -15.60 -8.22 -65.25
N MET A 18 -14.69 -7.49 -65.89
CA MET A 18 -13.25 -7.73 -65.78
C MET A 18 -12.73 -7.39 -64.38
N ALA A 19 -13.21 -6.34 -63.77
CA ALA A 19 -12.84 -5.96 -62.38
C ALA A 19 -13.34 -7.00 -61.35
N CYS A 20 -14.55 -7.49 -61.47
CA CYS A 20 -15.09 -8.57 -60.64
C CYS A 20 -14.31 -9.89 -60.83
N GLY A 21 -13.98 -10.24 -62.08
CA GLY A 21 -13.20 -11.45 -62.38
C GLY A 21 -11.78 -11.38 -61.80
N LEU A 22 -11.11 -10.21 -61.93
CA LEU A 22 -9.77 -10.03 -61.37
C LEU A 22 -9.81 -10.06 -59.84
N GLY A 23 -10.84 -9.48 -59.21
CA GLY A 23 -11.02 -9.49 -57.76
C GLY A 23 -11.22 -10.90 -57.22
N ALA A 24 -11.99 -11.74 -57.93
CA ALA A 24 -12.20 -13.15 -57.57
C ALA A 24 -10.90 -13.97 -57.64
N VAL A 25 -10.12 -13.76 -58.72
CA VAL A 25 -8.83 -14.45 -58.91
C VAL A 25 -7.81 -14.02 -57.85
N LEU A 26 -7.73 -12.72 -57.51
CA LEU A 26 -6.87 -12.23 -56.44
C LEU A 26 -7.26 -12.81 -55.09
N LEU A 27 -8.55 -12.87 -54.78
CA LEU A 27 -9.04 -13.46 -53.55
C LEU A 27 -8.72 -14.95 -53.44
N LEU A 28 -8.83 -15.67 -54.55
CA LEU A 28 -8.47 -17.09 -54.65
C LEU A 28 -6.97 -17.30 -54.51
N PHE A 29 -6.17 -16.40 -55.04
CA PHE A 29 -4.71 -16.44 -54.92
C PHE A 29 -4.27 -16.17 -53.48
N VAL A 30 -4.89 -15.19 -52.81
CA VAL A 30 -4.62 -14.91 -51.39
C VAL A 30 -5.02 -16.09 -50.50
N LEU A 31 -6.15 -16.75 -50.80
CA LEU A 31 -6.57 -17.95 -50.06
C LEU A 31 -5.61 -19.12 -50.23
N LEU A 32 -5.10 -19.33 -51.43
CA LEU A 32 -4.12 -20.41 -51.73
C LEU A 32 -2.76 -20.11 -51.08
N ASP A 33 -2.27 -18.86 -51.12
CA ASP A 33 -1.05 -18.46 -50.42
C ASP A 33 -1.19 -18.60 -48.87
N PHE A 34 -2.41 -18.45 -48.35
CA PHE A 34 -2.67 -18.68 -46.93
C PHE A 34 -2.64 -20.16 -46.56
N GLU A 35 -3.07 -21.06 -47.45
CA GLU A 35 -2.95 -22.51 -47.20
C GLU A 35 -1.48 -22.97 -47.21
N GLU A 36 -0.65 -22.49 -48.14
CA GLU A 36 0.78 -22.80 -48.15
C GLU A 36 1.52 -22.21 -46.93
N ALA A 37 1.12 -21.03 -46.47
CA ALA A 37 1.70 -20.38 -45.26
C ALA A 37 1.35 -21.14 -43.96
N ILE A 38 0.23 -21.85 -43.92
CA ILE A 38 -0.19 -22.67 -42.78
C ILE A 38 0.54 -24.02 -42.77
N GLU A 39 0.82 -24.59 -43.93
CA GLU A 39 1.58 -25.86 -44.00
C GLU A 39 3.08 -25.68 -43.66
N GLY A 40 3.62 -24.45 -43.76
CA GLY A 40 5.00 -24.13 -43.41
C GLY A 40 5.27 -23.79 -41.96
N LEU A 41 4.24 -23.58 -41.13
CA LEU A 41 4.41 -23.46 -39.69
C LEU A 41 4.51 -24.87 -39.09
N PRO A 42 5.57 -25.21 -38.35
CA PRO A 42 5.55 -26.40 -37.53
C PRO A 42 4.46 -26.19 -36.48
N ILE A 43 3.22 -26.56 -36.80
CA ILE A 43 2.24 -26.82 -35.77
C ILE A 43 2.79 -28.03 -35.04
N THR A 44 3.60 -27.77 -34.00
CA THR A 44 3.83 -28.77 -32.99
C THR A 44 2.44 -29.03 -32.43
N ILE A 45 1.75 -30.00 -32.98
CA ILE A 45 0.62 -30.63 -32.32
C ILE A 45 1.22 -31.08 -30.99
N ILE A 46 1.03 -30.27 -29.92
CA ILE A 46 1.30 -30.74 -28.58
C ILE A 46 0.40 -31.96 -28.46
N ASP A 47 1.01 -33.12 -28.52
CA ASP A 47 0.33 -34.39 -28.39
C ASP A 47 -0.28 -34.39 -26.97
N LEU A 48 -1.54 -33.98 -26.89
CA LEU A 48 -2.33 -33.92 -25.65
C LEU A 48 -2.53 -35.31 -25.04
N THR A 49 -1.90 -36.32 -25.61
CA THR A 49 -1.91 -37.69 -25.09
C THR A 49 -0.74 -38.01 -24.15
N ASP A 50 0.23 -37.10 -24.02
CA ASP A 50 1.27 -37.29 -23.00
C ASP A 50 0.77 -36.84 -21.62
N ASN A 51 -0.07 -37.66 -21.02
CA ASN A 51 -0.55 -37.48 -19.65
C ASN A 51 0.60 -37.53 -18.62
N SER A 52 1.79 -37.94 -19.01
CA SER A 52 2.92 -38.12 -18.09
C SER A 52 3.41 -36.81 -17.50
N GLU A 53 3.42 -35.74 -18.27
CA GLU A 53 3.80 -34.39 -17.78
C GLU A 53 2.70 -33.78 -16.92
N TYR A 54 1.44 -33.98 -17.29
CA TYR A 54 0.30 -33.56 -16.47
C TYR A 54 0.26 -34.30 -15.13
N ASP A 55 0.45 -35.61 -15.13
CA ASP A 55 0.49 -36.43 -13.92
C ASP A 55 1.68 -36.04 -13.03
N ARG A 56 2.85 -35.73 -13.61
CA ARG A 56 4.02 -35.24 -12.88
C ARG A 56 3.75 -33.90 -12.20
N LEU A 57 3.20 -32.92 -12.95
CA LEU A 57 2.86 -31.60 -12.43
C LEU A 57 1.77 -31.68 -11.35
N THR A 58 0.83 -32.58 -11.50
CA THR A 58 -0.23 -32.83 -10.50
C THR A 58 0.36 -33.41 -9.22
N ALA A 59 1.27 -34.37 -9.33
CA ALA A 59 1.97 -34.95 -8.18
C ALA A 59 2.87 -33.91 -7.49
N GLU A 60 3.59 -33.08 -8.24
CA GLU A 60 4.43 -32.01 -7.69
C GLU A 60 3.58 -30.95 -6.99
N ASN A 61 2.46 -30.56 -7.55
CA ASN A 61 1.50 -29.65 -6.90
C ASN A 61 0.95 -30.23 -5.61
N GLN A 62 0.67 -31.54 -5.57
CA GLN A 62 0.18 -32.20 -4.39
C GLN A 62 1.25 -32.26 -3.29
N GLN A 63 2.50 -32.52 -3.68
CA GLN A 63 3.65 -32.49 -2.76
C GLN A 63 3.89 -31.10 -2.19
N LEU A 64 3.84 -30.04 -3.02
CA LEU A 64 3.99 -28.65 -2.60
C LEU A 64 2.87 -28.24 -1.63
N ARG A 65 1.64 -28.65 -1.87
CA ARG A 65 0.51 -28.40 -0.95
C ARG A 65 0.74 -29.05 0.42
N THR A 66 1.18 -30.27 0.45
CA THR A 66 1.51 -30.98 1.71
C THR A 66 2.65 -30.30 2.46
N GLN A 67 3.66 -29.81 1.75
CA GLN A 67 4.74 -29.04 2.36
C GLN A 67 4.24 -27.68 2.92
N LEU A 68 3.35 -27.00 2.20
CA LEU A 68 2.73 -25.75 2.69
C LEU A 68 1.93 -25.97 3.97
N GLU A 69 1.11 -27.03 4.03
CA GLU A 69 0.34 -27.39 5.23
C GLU A 69 1.26 -27.71 6.41
N SER A 70 2.35 -28.44 6.18
CA SER A 70 3.36 -28.74 7.20
C SER A 70 4.02 -27.45 7.73
N LEU A 71 4.48 -26.57 6.83
CA LEU A 71 5.10 -25.30 7.21
C LEU A 71 4.13 -24.37 7.94
N GLN A 72 2.87 -24.33 7.55
CA GLN A 72 1.84 -23.56 8.26
C GLN A 72 1.61 -24.07 9.68
N SER A 73 1.64 -25.39 9.85
CA SER A 73 1.55 -26.04 11.18
C SER A 73 2.75 -25.69 12.05
N GLU A 74 3.98 -25.74 11.50
CA GLU A 74 5.19 -25.33 12.21
C GLU A 74 5.17 -23.85 12.61
N ILE A 75 4.80 -22.97 11.69
CA ILE A 75 4.66 -21.53 11.99
C ILE A 75 3.65 -21.30 13.11
N SER A 76 2.53 -22.02 13.11
CA SER A 76 1.51 -21.89 14.14
C SER A 76 2.01 -22.37 15.51
N ALA A 77 2.78 -23.44 15.55
CA ALA A 77 3.42 -23.94 16.76
C ALA A 77 4.46 -22.98 17.30
N GLU A 78 5.29 -22.44 16.41
CA GLU A 78 6.35 -21.48 16.78
C GLU A 78 5.77 -20.14 17.27
N LYS A 79 4.70 -19.63 16.63
CA LYS A 79 3.97 -18.45 17.13
C LYS A 79 3.43 -18.66 18.55
N LYS A 80 2.94 -19.86 18.87
CA LYS A 80 2.47 -20.18 20.21
C LYS A 80 3.62 -20.20 21.23
N ASN A 81 4.76 -20.80 20.87
CA ASN A 81 5.96 -20.82 21.70
C ASN A 81 6.51 -19.42 21.97
N ILE A 82 6.58 -18.56 20.94
CA ILE A 82 6.99 -17.17 21.07
C ILE A 82 6.03 -16.41 22.00
N GLY A 83 4.72 -16.63 21.85
CA GLY A 83 3.73 -16.02 22.74
C GLY A 83 3.93 -16.40 24.21
N GLN A 84 4.24 -17.66 24.50
CA GLN A 84 4.54 -18.12 25.85
C GLN A 84 5.82 -17.50 26.40
N LEU A 85 6.90 -17.47 25.62
CA LEU A 85 8.17 -16.85 26.01
C LEU A 85 8.03 -15.36 26.30
N ILE A 86 7.22 -14.65 25.53
CA ILE A 86 6.94 -13.22 25.77
C ILE A 86 6.23 -13.03 27.12
N VAL A 87 5.22 -13.82 27.43
CA VAL A 87 4.50 -13.77 28.71
C VAL A 87 5.46 -14.06 29.87
N GLU A 88 6.27 -15.10 29.78
CA GLU A 88 7.26 -15.45 30.81
C GLU A 88 8.31 -14.33 30.99
N THR A 89 8.75 -13.72 29.91
CA THR A 89 9.73 -12.62 29.94
C THR A 89 9.13 -11.37 30.58
N ILE A 90 7.87 -11.04 30.28
CA ILE A 90 7.14 -9.92 30.87
C ILE A 90 6.96 -10.15 32.37
N ASP A 91 6.54 -11.37 32.78
CA ASP A 91 6.35 -11.72 34.19
C ASP A 91 7.68 -11.69 34.98
N ALA A 92 8.77 -12.18 34.40
CA ALA A 92 10.09 -12.10 35.00
C ALA A 92 10.58 -10.65 35.15
N SER A 93 10.37 -9.83 34.11
CA SER A 93 10.72 -8.42 34.13
C SER A 93 9.89 -7.62 35.14
N ALA A 94 8.59 -7.91 35.24
CA ALA A 94 7.70 -7.29 36.23
C ALA A 94 8.08 -7.64 37.65
N LYS A 95 8.48 -8.91 37.92
CA LYS A 95 8.97 -9.35 39.23
C LYS A 95 10.29 -8.67 39.59
N THR A 96 11.20 -8.55 38.65
CA THR A 96 12.50 -7.87 38.85
C THR A 96 12.29 -6.39 39.15
N LEU A 97 11.42 -5.73 38.39
CA LEU A 97 11.07 -4.32 38.58
C LEU A 97 10.39 -4.09 39.94
N ALA A 98 9.48 -4.96 40.35
CA ALA A 98 8.81 -4.89 41.64
C ALA A 98 9.78 -5.11 42.82
N ALA A 99 10.86 -5.87 42.62
CA ALA A 99 11.88 -6.10 43.66
C ALA A 99 12.87 -4.92 43.78
N THR A 100 13.07 -4.15 42.71
CA THR A 100 14.05 -3.04 42.67
C THR A 100 13.43 -1.67 42.93
N LEU A 101 12.11 -1.54 43.00
CA LEU A 101 11.44 -0.29 43.29
C LEU A 101 11.59 0.10 44.78
N PRO A 102 12.03 1.34 45.11
CA PRO A 102 12.07 1.85 46.49
C PRO A 102 10.68 1.80 47.16
N GLN A 103 10.63 1.55 48.45
CA GLN A 103 9.38 1.39 49.20
C GLN A 103 8.44 2.61 49.13
N GLU A 104 8.95 3.78 48.84
CA GLU A 104 8.16 5.02 48.70
C GLU A 104 7.19 5.01 47.52
N ILE A 105 7.46 4.23 46.49
CA ILE A 105 6.57 4.15 45.31
C ILE A 105 5.38 3.20 45.53
N LYS A 106 5.43 2.35 46.55
CA LYS A 106 4.34 1.41 46.87
C LYS A 106 3.04 2.07 47.35
N GLN A 107 3.05 3.36 47.64
CA GLN A 107 1.87 4.08 48.14
C GLN A 107 1.12 4.92 47.10
N ILE A 108 1.55 4.90 45.83
CA ILE A 108 0.77 5.52 44.78
C ILE A 108 -0.39 4.55 44.41
N LYS A 109 -1.51 4.72 45.14
CA LYS A 109 -2.79 4.15 44.68
C LYS A 109 -3.05 4.71 43.32
N PRO A 110 -3.31 3.89 42.29
CA PRO A 110 -3.75 4.38 41.00
C PRO A 110 -5.07 5.11 41.24
N THR A 111 -5.01 6.45 41.24
CA THR A 111 -6.20 7.26 41.19
C THR A 111 -6.74 7.06 39.76
N VAL A 112 -7.69 6.17 39.63
CA VAL A 112 -8.51 6.07 38.43
C VAL A 112 -9.24 7.41 38.35
N ARG A 113 -8.67 8.37 37.65
CA ARG A 113 -9.41 9.53 37.19
C ARG A 113 -10.40 8.98 36.17
N ASN A 114 -11.66 8.95 36.54
CA ASN A 114 -12.76 8.87 35.62
C ASN A 114 -12.77 10.13 34.75
N SER A 115 -11.84 10.24 33.83
CA SER A 115 -11.91 11.19 32.75
C SER A 115 -12.78 10.56 31.65
N SER A 116 -13.98 11.05 31.55
CA SER A 116 -15.00 10.67 30.57
C SER A 116 -14.67 11.14 29.15
N SER A 117 -13.40 11.14 28.77
CA SER A 117 -12.99 11.28 27.39
C SER A 117 -12.51 9.93 26.88
N SER A 118 -13.22 9.37 25.93
CA SER A 118 -12.92 8.07 25.29
C SER A 118 -11.51 7.98 24.66
N GLY A 119 -10.74 9.05 24.65
CA GLY A 119 -9.37 9.13 24.12
C GLY A 119 -8.27 8.64 25.06
N ASP A 120 -8.49 8.59 26.37
CA ASP A 120 -7.45 8.23 27.35
C ASP A 120 -7.23 6.72 27.51
N LEU A 121 -8.16 5.91 27.05
CA LEU A 121 -8.12 4.44 27.21
C LEU A 121 -7.09 3.75 26.33
N VAL A 122 -6.60 4.40 25.28
CA VAL A 122 -5.79 3.75 24.22
C VAL A 122 -4.31 4.12 24.30
N GLY A 123 -3.90 4.99 25.20
CA GLY A 123 -2.49 5.39 25.35
C GLY A 123 -2.00 6.39 24.28
N LEU A 124 -2.80 6.71 23.29
CA LEU A 124 -2.52 7.75 22.30
C LEU A 124 -3.39 8.98 22.59
N GLN A 125 -2.78 10.00 23.20
CA GLN A 125 -3.45 11.28 23.40
C GLN A 125 -3.20 12.19 22.21
N ILE A 126 -4.28 12.69 21.59
CA ILE A 126 -4.15 13.66 20.49
C ILE A 126 -3.83 15.03 21.07
N LYS A 127 -2.67 15.58 20.70
CA LYS A 127 -2.14 16.85 21.19
C LYS A 127 -1.61 17.69 20.05
N GLY A 128 -1.70 19.00 20.19
CA GLY A 128 -1.17 19.98 19.24
C GLY A 128 -2.18 21.05 18.92
N GLU A 129 -1.72 22.26 18.64
CA GLU A 129 -2.57 23.34 18.16
C GLU A 129 -2.83 23.23 16.66
N ARG A 130 -1.81 22.82 15.90
CA ARG A 130 -1.85 22.57 14.44
C ARG A 130 -1.40 21.15 14.15
N ILE A 131 -2.36 20.33 13.86
CA ILE A 131 -2.21 18.89 13.71
C ILE A 131 -2.24 18.53 12.22
N LEU A 132 -1.12 18.02 11.71
CA LEU A 132 -1.07 17.44 10.38
C LEU A 132 -1.35 15.95 10.48
N ILE A 133 -2.36 15.48 9.74
CA ILE A 133 -2.64 14.06 9.57
C ILE A 133 -2.05 13.63 8.23
N MET A 134 -1.21 12.61 8.26
CA MET A 134 -0.62 12.00 7.07
C MET A 134 -1.15 10.58 6.95
N LEU A 135 -1.96 10.33 5.94
CA LEU A 135 -2.54 9.02 5.67
C LEU A 135 -1.83 8.35 4.50
N ASP A 136 -1.18 7.25 4.78
CA ASP A 136 -0.68 6.35 3.75
C ASP A 136 -1.87 5.81 2.94
N SER A 137 -1.81 5.96 1.63
CA SER A 137 -2.79 5.47 0.67
C SER A 137 -2.16 4.52 -0.35
N SER A 138 -1.05 3.89 0.00
CA SER A 138 -0.42 2.85 -0.82
C SER A 138 -1.30 1.60 -0.89
N ALA A 139 -1.03 0.74 -1.88
CA ALA A 139 -1.86 -0.43 -2.12
C ALA A 139 -1.91 -1.40 -0.92
N SER A 140 -0.83 -1.49 -0.12
CA SER A 140 -0.77 -2.33 1.09
C SER A 140 -1.81 -1.93 2.13
N MET A 141 -2.21 -0.67 2.19
CA MET A 141 -3.21 -0.17 3.14
C MET A 141 -4.61 -0.76 2.95
N ALA A 142 -4.87 -1.52 1.88
CA ALA A 142 -6.16 -2.15 1.66
C ALA A 142 -6.42 -3.31 2.61
N GLU A 143 -5.46 -4.25 2.72
CA GLU A 143 -5.62 -5.52 3.43
C GLU A 143 -4.37 -5.85 4.24
N GLU A 144 -4.51 -6.73 5.26
CA GLU A 144 -3.39 -7.12 6.12
C GLU A 144 -2.47 -8.14 5.46
N GLU A 145 -3.04 -9.05 4.67
CA GLU A 145 -2.30 -10.13 4.01
C GLU A 145 -1.81 -9.69 2.63
N LEU A 146 -0.54 -9.96 2.34
CA LEU A 146 0.08 -9.58 1.08
C LEU A 146 -0.65 -10.17 -0.14
N ILE A 147 -1.14 -11.40 0.00
CA ILE A 147 -1.85 -12.07 -1.10
C ILE A 147 -3.14 -11.33 -1.48
N ASP A 148 -3.89 -10.83 -0.49
CA ASP A 148 -5.13 -10.10 -0.74
C ASP A 148 -4.86 -8.73 -1.37
N VAL A 149 -3.78 -8.06 -0.98
CA VAL A 149 -3.30 -6.85 -1.64
C VAL A 149 -2.97 -7.13 -3.11
N LEU A 150 -2.22 -8.20 -3.41
CA LEU A 150 -1.85 -8.56 -4.80
C LEU A 150 -3.08 -8.88 -5.65
N VAL A 151 -4.06 -9.60 -5.10
CA VAL A 151 -5.34 -9.86 -5.78
C VAL A 151 -6.13 -8.57 -5.99
N GLY A 152 -6.09 -7.65 -5.03
CA GLY A 152 -6.69 -6.32 -5.16
C GLY A 152 -6.04 -5.45 -6.24
N VAL A 153 -4.70 -5.48 -6.33
CA VAL A 153 -3.94 -4.77 -7.38
C VAL A 153 -4.22 -5.36 -8.77
N ALA A 154 -4.42 -6.68 -8.87
CA ALA A 154 -4.77 -7.34 -10.13
C ALA A 154 -6.20 -7.00 -10.59
N ASP A 155 -7.08 -6.58 -9.69
CA ASP A 155 -8.43 -6.10 -10.00
C ASP A 155 -8.36 -4.69 -10.61
N LYS A 156 -8.47 -4.62 -11.93
CA LYS A 156 -8.41 -3.35 -12.69
C LYS A 156 -9.54 -2.37 -12.35
N SER A 157 -10.58 -2.79 -11.65
CA SER A 157 -11.67 -1.89 -11.23
C SER A 157 -11.27 -0.98 -10.07
N GLY A 158 -10.25 -1.36 -9.28
CA GLY A 158 -9.83 -0.69 -8.06
C GLY A 158 -10.83 -0.80 -6.89
N ASN A 159 -11.99 -1.38 -7.12
CA ASN A 159 -13.03 -1.48 -6.11
C ASN A 159 -12.63 -2.40 -4.95
N LYS A 160 -11.87 -3.45 -5.25
CA LYS A 160 -11.43 -4.39 -4.23
C LYS A 160 -10.49 -3.74 -3.21
N LEU A 161 -9.51 -2.95 -3.66
CA LEU A 161 -8.63 -2.21 -2.76
C LEU A 161 -9.39 -1.17 -1.94
N LYS A 162 -10.34 -0.47 -2.57
CA LYS A 162 -11.16 0.55 -1.91
C LYS A 162 -12.07 -0.04 -0.82
N SER A 163 -12.57 -1.26 -1.00
CA SER A 163 -13.43 -1.95 -0.03
C SER A 163 -12.65 -2.72 1.04
N GLY A 164 -11.34 -2.62 1.05
CA GLY A 164 -10.48 -3.32 2.00
C GLY A 164 -10.76 -2.95 3.46
N ALA A 165 -10.75 -3.95 4.33
CA ALA A 165 -11.08 -3.77 5.75
C ALA A 165 -10.09 -2.85 6.47
N LYS A 166 -8.79 -3.03 6.21
CA LYS A 166 -7.73 -2.18 6.76
C LYS A 166 -7.84 -0.74 6.27
N TRP A 167 -8.22 -0.52 5.00
CA TRP A 167 -8.46 0.81 4.48
C TRP A 167 -9.62 1.52 5.19
N ALA A 168 -10.73 0.80 5.41
CA ALA A 168 -11.86 1.34 6.18
C ALA A 168 -11.45 1.71 7.60
N GLN A 169 -10.64 0.89 8.25
CA GLN A 169 -10.07 1.16 9.55
C GLN A 169 -9.15 2.41 9.53
N ALA A 170 -8.27 2.54 8.55
CA ALA A 170 -7.39 3.69 8.39
C ALA A 170 -8.18 5.01 8.30
N LEU A 171 -9.26 5.03 7.52
CA LEU A 171 -10.15 6.19 7.42
C LEU A 171 -10.88 6.48 8.74
N SER A 172 -11.28 5.45 9.48
CA SER A 172 -11.88 5.60 10.82
C SER A 172 -10.89 6.18 11.82
N ILE A 173 -9.62 5.78 11.76
CA ILE A 173 -8.55 6.31 12.59
C ILE A 173 -8.32 7.81 12.31
N VAL A 174 -8.28 8.21 11.05
CA VAL A 174 -8.15 9.63 10.68
C VAL A 174 -9.31 10.46 11.25
N ARG A 175 -10.53 9.92 11.16
CA ARG A 175 -11.71 10.57 11.76
C ARG A 175 -11.59 10.66 13.28
N TRP A 176 -11.18 9.56 13.93
CA TRP A 176 -10.98 9.52 15.37
C TRP A 176 -9.91 10.53 15.84
N ILE A 177 -8.81 10.70 15.11
CA ILE A 177 -7.78 11.70 15.41
C ILE A 177 -8.39 13.11 15.40
N ALA A 178 -9.23 13.42 14.42
CA ALA A 178 -9.90 14.72 14.35
C ALA A 178 -10.94 14.93 15.47
N ASP A 179 -11.64 13.86 15.89
CA ASP A 179 -12.64 13.90 16.97
C ASP A 179 -12.03 13.97 18.37
N SER A 180 -10.88 13.33 18.56
CA SER A 180 -10.25 13.17 19.87
C SER A 180 -9.28 14.30 20.23
N GLY A 181 -8.97 15.17 19.29
CA GLY A 181 -8.07 16.28 19.54
C GLY A 181 -8.71 17.44 20.32
N PRO A 182 -7.90 18.38 20.83
CA PRO A 182 -8.40 19.57 21.51
C PRO A 182 -9.37 20.36 20.63
N GLN A 183 -10.41 20.92 21.21
CA GLN A 183 -11.45 21.67 20.47
C GLN A 183 -10.90 22.85 19.66
N GLN A 184 -9.82 23.46 20.12
CA GLN A 184 -9.20 24.61 19.46
C GLN A 184 -8.18 24.21 18.40
N SER A 185 -7.86 22.92 18.28
CA SER A 185 -6.89 22.43 17.30
C SER A 185 -7.36 22.68 15.88
N ARG A 186 -6.40 22.90 15.01
CA ARG A 186 -6.60 23.03 13.57
C ARG A 186 -5.93 21.87 12.88
N TYR A 187 -6.54 21.41 11.81
CA TYR A 187 -6.16 20.17 11.14
C TYR A 187 -5.83 20.41 9.68
N GLN A 188 -4.90 19.60 9.18
CA GLN A 188 -4.66 19.42 7.75
C GLN A 188 -4.50 17.93 7.44
N LEU A 189 -4.83 17.54 6.22
CA LEU A 189 -4.73 16.17 5.75
C LEU A 189 -3.87 16.11 4.49
N ILE A 190 -2.84 15.29 4.54
CA ILE A 190 -2.06 14.83 3.39
C ILE A 190 -2.28 13.33 3.25
N THR A 191 -2.70 12.88 2.08
CA THR A 191 -2.58 11.45 1.70
C THR A 191 -1.33 11.26 0.87
N TYR A 192 -0.70 10.10 0.97
CA TYR A 192 0.49 9.82 0.19
C TYR A 192 0.56 8.35 -0.24
N SER A 193 1.00 8.15 -1.47
CA SER A 193 1.39 6.88 -2.06
C SER A 193 2.64 7.12 -2.89
N ASP A 194 2.62 6.94 -4.20
CA ASP A 194 3.73 7.36 -5.10
C ASP A 194 3.99 8.86 -5.03
N ARG A 195 2.96 9.64 -4.76
CA ARG A 195 3.01 11.09 -4.59
C ARG A 195 2.07 11.55 -3.47
N PRO A 196 2.47 12.57 -2.71
CA PRO A 196 1.60 13.15 -1.70
C PRO A 196 0.56 14.09 -2.35
N PHE A 197 -0.60 14.17 -1.68
CA PHE A 197 -1.68 15.08 -2.04
C PHE A 197 -2.23 15.78 -0.79
N ALA A 198 -2.22 17.12 -0.78
CA ALA A 198 -2.80 17.92 0.30
C ALA A 198 -4.29 18.17 0.03
N HIS A 199 -5.16 17.67 0.91
CA HIS A 199 -6.61 17.80 0.78
C HIS A 199 -7.17 19.11 1.30
N THR A 200 -6.37 19.86 2.04
CA THR A 200 -6.72 21.17 2.57
C THR A 200 -5.67 22.18 2.16
N GLN A 201 -6.09 23.40 1.80
CA GLN A 201 -5.17 24.50 1.47
C GLN A 201 -4.81 25.33 2.70
N SER A 202 -5.64 25.27 3.75
CA SER A 202 -5.46 26.00 4.99
C SER A 202 -5.82 25.12 6.18
N TRP A 203 -5.46 25.55 7.38
CA TRP A 203 -5.83 24.90 8.62
C TRP A 203 -7.34 24.97 8.85
N VAL A 204 -8.00 23.83 9.02
CA VAL A 204 -9.44 23.70 9.18
C VAL A 204 -9.81 23.23 10.60
N SER A 205 -11.06 23.46 11.00
CA SER A 205 -11.57 22.94 12.28
C SER A 205 -11.78 21.42 12.22
N ALA A 206 -11.97 20.78 13.38
CA ALA A 206 -12.29 19.36 13.46
C ALA A 206 -13.56 19.01 12.67
N ASP A 207 -14.62 19.80 12.78
CA ASP A 207 -15.88 19.53 12.09
C ASP A 207 -15.75 19.68 10.57
N GLU A 208 -14.99 20.67 10.11
CA GLU A 208 -14.72 20.81 8.69
C GLU A 208 -13.86 19.64 8.18
N MET A 209 -12.87 19.19 8.95
CA MET A 209 -12.05 18.01 8.61
C MET A 209 -12.93 16.76 8.45
N LYS A 210 -13.84 16.50 9.39
CA LYS A 210 -14.79 15.37 9.33
C LYS A 210 -15.70 15.43 8.11
N SER A 211 -16.22 16.61 7.80
CA SER A 211 -17.05 16.82 6.61
C SER A 211 -16.27 16.50 5.33
N ARG A 212 -15.01 16.97 5.25
CA ARG A 212 -14.12 16.70 4.12
C ARG A 212 -13.75 15.22 4.00
N LEU A 213 -13.47 14.56 5.12
CA LEU A 213 -13.17 13.13 5.15
C LEU A 213 -14.32 12.29 4.59
N SER A 214 -15.56 12.67 4.85
CA SER A 214 -16.74 11.98 4.31
C SER A 214 -16.82 12.06 2.78
N SER A 215 -16.38 13.17 2.19
CA SER A 215 -16.29 13.32 0.74
C SER A 215 -15.08 12.58 0.16
N ILE A 216 -13.91 12.76 0.78
CA ILE A 216 -12.64 12.18 0.35
C ILE A 216 -12.69 10.65 0.40
N SER A 217 -13.29 10.05 1.43
CA SER A 217 -13.39 8.59 1.58
C SER A 217 -14.11 7.91 0.43
N ASN A 218 -15.02 8.63 -0.25
CA ASN A 218 -15.72 8.12 -1.42
C ASN A 218 -14.87 8.16 -2.71
N GLU A 219 -13.84 8.98 -2.76
CA GLU A 219 -13.00 9.19 -3.94
C GLU A 219 -11.66 8.47 -3.83
N LEU A 220 -11.13 8.36 -2.60
CA LEU A 220 -9.84 7.71 -2.35
C LEU A 220 -9.94 6.19 -2.44
N ALA A 221 -8.95 5.61 -3.09
CA ALA A 221 -8.68 4.18 -3.07
C ALA A 221 -7.18 3.98 -2.84
N PRO A 222 -6.78 2.99 -2.05
CA PRO A 222 -5.36 2.65 -1.89
C PRO A 222 -4.76 2.23 -3.23
N ALA A 223 -3.61 2.80 -3.57
CA ALA A 223 -2.92 2.47 -4.81
C ALA A 223 -1.45 2.91 -4.78
N GLY A 224 -0.61 2.25 -5.57
CA GLY A 224 0.79 2.62 -5.73
C GLY A 224 1.68 2.16 -4.58
N ALA A 225 2.88 2.74 -4.53
CA ALA A 225 3.90 2.46 -3.53
C ALA A 225 3.84 3.49 -2.38
N THR A 226 4.70 3.34 -1.38
CA THR A 226 4.77 4.23 -0.22
C THR A 226 5.98 5.14 -0.34
N ASN A 227 5.77 6.45 -0.57
CA ASN A 227 6.82 7.46 -0.64
C ASN A 227 6.69 8.47 0.51
N LEU A 228 7.22 8.08 1.67
CA LEU A 228 7.20 8.90 2.87
C LEU A 228 8.07 10.16 2.73
N GLU A 229 9.17 10.10 1.96
CA GLU A 229 10.07 11.24 1.77
C GLU A 229 9.34 12.42 1.15
N LEU A 230 8.68 12.22 0.01
CA LEU A 230 7.94 13.31 -0.64
C LEU A 230 6.79 13.84 0.21
N ALA A 231 6.18 12.98 1.04
CA ALA A 231 5.12 13.40 1.94
C ALA A 231 5.64 14.30 3.07
N LEU A 232 6.78 13.98 3.66
CA LEU A 232 7.44 14.79 4.69
C LEU A 232 8.02 16.09 4.12
N ASP A 233 8.52 16.05 2.89
CA ASP A 233 8.99 17.22 2.17
C ASP A 233 7.85 18.22 1.93
N LEU A 234 6.73 17.74 1.40
CA LEU A 234 5.52 18.55 1.24
C LEU A 234 5.01 19.11 2.56
N ALA A 235 5.05 18.32 3.63
CA ALA A 235 4.66 18.75 4.97
C ALA A 235 5.56 19.87 5.48
N SER A 236 6.87 19.74 5.32
CA SER A 236 7.86 20.75 5.72
C SER A 236 7.70 22.05 4.94
N ASP A 237 7.47 21.96 3.64
CA ASP A 237 7.33 23.12 2.77
C ASP A 237 6.06 23.93 3.02
N LYS A 238 4.93 23.21 3.18
CA LYS A 238 3.61 23.89 3.25
C LYS A 238 3.11 24.14 4.67
N HIS A 239 3.60 23.41 5.64
CA HIS A 239 3.07 23.40 7.00
C HIS A 239 4.13 23.62 8.06
N SER A 240 5.06 24.56 7.81
CA SER A 240 6.17 24.89 8.70
C SER A 240 5.75 25.34 10.10
N ASP A 241 4.47 25.63 10.29
CA ASP A 241 3.86 26.05 11.57
C ASP A 241 3.10 24.92 12.29
N MET A 242 3.20 23.67 11.80
CA MET A 242 2.59 22.52 12.47
C MET A 242 3.27 22.22 13.80
N SER A 243 2.49 21.83 14.79
CA SER A 243 2.97 21.45 16.13
C SER A 243 3.12 19.93 16.28
N SER A 244 2.33 19.16 15.58
CA SER A 244 2.38 17.70 15.60
C SER A 244 1.96 17.07 14.28
N ILE A 245 2.51 15.88 14.02
CA ILE A 245 2.15 15.03 12.91
C ILE A 245 1.59 13.72 13.44
N TYR A 246 0.52 13.24 12.84
CA TYR A 246 -0.03 11.89 13.06
C TYR A 246 0.02 11.13 11.74
N ILE A 247 0.90 10.14 11.66
CA ILE A 247 1.08 9.31 10.48
C ILE A 247 0.27 8.03 10.68
N VAL A 248 -0.60 7.71 9.74
CA VAL A 248 -1.34 6.44 9.68
C VAL A 248 -0.76 5.66 8.51
N THR A 249 -0.10 4.54 8.78
CA THR A 249 0.61 3.72 7.80
C THR A 249 0.66 2.27 8.25
N ASP A 250 1.04 1.35 7.38
CA ASP A 250 1.15 -0.08 7.70
C ASP A 250 2.59 -0.62 7.55
N GLY A 251 3.53 0.20 7.09
CA GLY A 251 4.90 -0.26 6.87
C GLY A 251 5.91 0.83 6.59
N LEU A 252 7.15 0.40 6.35
CA LEU A 252 8.23 1.26 5.91
C LEU A 252 8.05 1.66 4.44
N PRO A 253 8.60 2.81 4.01
CA PRO A 253 8.50 3.26 2.64
C PRO A 253 9.13 2.27 1.66
N THR A 254 8.55 2.22 0.47
CA THR A 254 9.01 1.40 -0.65
C THR A 254 9.61 2.23 -1.78
N GLN A 255 9.50 3.56 -1.67
CA GLN A 255 10.08 4.54 -2.58
C GLN A 255 10.68 5.72 -1.82
N ALA A 256 11.76 6.28 -2.34
CA ALA A 256 12.35 7.57 -1.97
C ALA A 256 13.23 8.06 -3.11
N SER A 257 13.78 9.28 -2.98
CA SER A 257 14.77 9.82 -3.93
C SER A 257 16.08 9.03 -3.87
N ALA A 258 16.83 9.05 -4.98
CA ALA A 258 18.08 8.34 -5.11
C ALA A 258 19.16 8.94 -4.21
N SER A 259 19.47 8.31 -3.09
CA SER A 259 20.62 8.65 -2.26
C SER A 259 21.80 7.70 -2.50
N ILE A 260 23.02 8.08 -2.04
CA ILE A 260 24.21 7.21 -2.06
C ILE A 260 23.95 5.96 -1.21
N ARG A 261 23.27 6.10 -0.08
CA ARG A 261 22.90 5.00 0.81
C ARG A 261 22.06 3.96 0.07
N ILE A 262 21.00 4.41 -0.59
CA ILE A 262 20.06 3.56 -1.31
C ILE A 262 20.74 2.84 -2.48
N ARG A 263 21.65 3.52 -3.21
CA ARG A 263 22.38 2.90 -4.33
C ARG A 263 23.31 1.76 -3.90
N ASN A 264 23.76 1.77 -2.65
CA ASN A 264 24.64 0.75 -2.12
C ASN A 264 23.91 -0.47 -1.54
N VAL A 265 22.57 -0.41 -1.43
CA VAL A 265 21.76 -1.52 -0.96
C VAL A 265 21.28 -2.36 -2.15
N SER A 266 21.53 -3.66 -2.09
CA SER A 266 21.10 -4.62 -3.12
C SER A 266 19.58 -4.62 -3.26
N ASN A 267 19.09 -4.67 -4.49
CA ASN A 267 17.66 -4.70 -4.82
C ASN A 267 16.84 -3.50 -4.31
N CYS A 268 17.50 -2.36 -4.07
CA CYS A 268 16.84 -1.11 -3.77
C CYS A 268 16.54 -0.37 -5.08
N GLY A 269 15.36 -0.62 -5.66
CA GLY A 269 14.95 -0.02 -6.90
C GLY A 269 14.46 1.41 -6.73
N ILE A 270 15.21 2.37 -7.29
CA ILE A 270 14.93 3.81 -7.19
C ILE A 270 14.00 4.30 -8.30
N SER A 271 13.60 3.44 -9.22
CA SER A 271 12.87 3.88 -10.41
C SER A 271 11.37 3.91 -10.19
N VAL A 272 10.80 5.10 -10.17
CA VAL A 272 9.35 5.37 -10.30
C VAL A 272 8.73 4.67 -11.54
N ARG A 273 9.55 4.24 -12.49
CA ARG A 273 9.11 3.57 -13.73
C ARG A 273 9.18 2.05 -13.70
N ARG A 274 9.81 1.46 -12.71
CA ARG A 274 9.81 0.01 -12.52
C ARG A 274 9.31 -0.28 -11.11
N ALA A 275 8.06 -0.75 -11.02
CA ALA A 275 7.62 -1.47 -9.85
C ALA A 275 8.61 -2.62 -9.66
N VAL A 276 9.54 -2.47 -8.71
CA VAL A 276 10.41 -3.59 -8.32
C VAL A 276 9.53 -4.46 -7.44
N PRO A 277 9.16 -5.66 -7.85
CA PRO A 277 8.18 -6.47 -7.14
C PRO A 277 8.63 -6.89 -5.73
N ASN A 278 9.93 -6.75 -5.40
CA ASN A 278 10.47 -7.15 -4.10
C ASN A 278 11.48 -6.10 -3.60
N VAL A 279 11.00 -5.13 -2.84
CA VAL A 279 11.86 -4.23 -2.06
C VAL A 279 12.25 -4.97 -0.79
N THR A 280 13.54 -5.28 -0.61
CA THR A 280 14.04 -5.99 0.58
C THR A 280 13.83 -5.19 1.87
N GLY A 281 13.79 -5.85 3.03
CA GLY A 281 13.69 -5.18 4.33
C GLY A 281 14.81 -4.18 4.54
N GLU A 282 16.07 -4.53 4.20
CA GLU A 282 17.24 -3.64 4.26
C GLU A 282 17.05 -2.39 3.38
N CYS A 283 16.48 -2.56 2.19
CA CYS A 283 16.16 -1.44 1.34
C CYS A 283 15.10 -0.53 1.97
N ARG A 284 14.02 -1.09 2.53
CA ARG A 284 12.97 -0.31 3.21
C ARG A 284 13.52 0.49 4.39
N GLU A 285 14.42 -0.10 5.18
CA GLU A 285 15.10 0.62 6.26
C GLU A 285 15.95 1.77 5.73
N ALA A 286 16.72 1.55 4.66
CA ALA A 286 17.52 2.60 4.05
C ALA A 286 16.64 3.74 3.50
N LEU A 287 15.55 3.40 2.83
CA LEU A 287 14.54 4.36 2.35
C LEU A 287 13.94 5.17 3.50
N PHE A 288 13.58 4.50 4.60
CA PHE A 288 13.03 5.16 5.79
C PHE A 288 14.03 6.12 6.43
N GLN A 289 15.28 5.69 6.63
CA GLN A 289 16.32 6.53 7.21
C GLN A 289 16.64 7.77 6.37
N ASP A 290 16.44 7.71 5.06
CA ASP A 290 16.57 8.88 4.19
C ASP A 290 15.29 9.71 4.18
N SER A 291 14.11 9.10 4.17
CA SER A 291 12.82 9.80 4.18
C SER A 291 12.64 10.70 5.41
N ILE A 292 13.00 10.23 6.59
CA ILE A 292 12.80 11.01 7.84
C ILE A 292 13.64 12.31 7.88
N LYS A 293 14.68 12.43 7.05
CA LYS A 293 15.51 13.64 6.94
C LYS A 293 14.76 14.78 6.21
N ALA A 294 13.73 14.45 5.43
CA ALA A 294 12.90 15.44 4.75
C ALA A 294 12.06 16.27 5.75
N LEU A 295 11.84 15.74 6.97
CA LEU A 295 11.25 16.53 8.05
C LEU A 295 12.30 17.48 8.66
N THR A 296 12.27 18.73 8.22
CA THR A 296 13.29 19.74 8.59
C THR A 296 12.99 20.47 9.91
N MET A 297 11.87 20.17 10.58
CA MET A 297 11.41 20.87 11.79
C MET A 297 11.71 20.05 13.05
N PRO A 298 12.70 20.42 13.86
CA PRO A 298 13.13 19.63 15.01
C PRO A 298 12.14 19.66 16.20
N SER A 299 11.24 20.63 16.25
CA SER A 299 10.28 20.81 17.37
C SER A 299 8.93 20.11 17.14
N VAL A 300 8.73 19.52 15.97
CA VAL A 300 7.47 18.84 15.65
C VAL A 300 7.43 17.47 16.30
N VAL A 301 6.33 17.20 17.02
CA VAL A 301 6.09 15.88 17.62
C VAL A 301 5.49 14.96 16.59
N VAL A 302 6.15 13.85 16.33
CA VAL A 302 5.69 12.83 15.36
C VAL A 302 5.05 11.68 16.12
N ASN A 303 3.79 11.39 15.80
CA ASN A 303 3.06 10.23 16.29
C ASN A 303 2.72 9.30 15.14
N VAL A 304 2.75 8.01 15.38
CA VAL A 304 2.49 7.00 14.34
C VAL A 304 1.42 6.02 14.81
N VAL A 305 0.42 5.83 13.98
CA VAL A 305 -0.52 4.72 14.08
C VAL A 305 -0.11 3.70 13.04
N LEU A 306 0.47 2.60 13.53
CA LEU A 306 1.00 1.54 12.68
C LEU A 306 -0.02 0.39 12.59
N LEU A 307 -0.63 0.25 11.42
CA LEU A 307 -1.56 -0.82 11.12
C LEU A 307 -0.81 -2.13 10.82
N PRO A 308 -1.43 -3.28 11.09
CA PRO A 308 -0.80 -4.56 10.81
C PRO A 308 -0.64 -4.77 9.29
N PHE A 309 0.54 -5.27 8.90
CA PHE A 309 0.82 -5.72 7.55
C PHE A 309 1.82 -6.88 7.57
N GLU A 310 1.53 -7.91 6.77
CA GLU A 310 2.41 -9.05 6.60
C GLU A 310 3.69 -8.64 5.86
N GLY A 311 4.84 -9.05 6.40
CA GLY A 311 6.13 -8.96 5.69
C GLY A 311 6.97 -7.71 5.97
N ASP A 312 6.59 -6.85 6.94
CA ASP A 312 7.43 -5.72 7.35
C ASP A 312 7.72 -5.68 8.87
N PRO A 313 8.49 -6.65 9.40
CA PRO A 313 8.78 -6.73 10.84
C PRO A 313 9.62 -5.56 11.35
N MET A 314 10.31 -4.83 10.46
CA MET A 314 11.18 -3.71 10.82
C MET A 314 10.43 -2.37 10.91
N ALA A 315 9.16 -2.32 10.54
CA ALA A 315 8.37 -1.10 10.64
C ALA A 315 8.26 -0.59 12.09
N ALA A 316 7.79 -1.43 13.00
CA ALA A 316 7.58 -1.04 14.40
C ALA A 316 8.87 -0.52 15.08
N PRO A 317 10.03 -1.21 15.05
CA PRO A 317 11.24 -0.71 15.68
C PRO A 317 11.77 0.59 15.05
N ASN A 318 11.69 0.74 13.73
CA ASN A 318 12.15 1.95 13.06
C ASN A 318 11.28 3.18 13.40
N TYR A 319 9.96 3.03 13.32
CA TYR A 319 9.04 4.09 13.74
C TYR A 319 9.18 4.42 15.23
N TRP A 320 9.32 3.41 16.10
CA TRP A 320 9.52 3.63 17.53
C TRP A 320 10.75 4.48 17.82
N GLN A 321 11.89 4.16 17.19
CA GLN A 321 13.12 4.94 17.35
C GLN A 321 12.95 6.40 16.88
N TRP A 322 12.23 6.62 15.80
CA TRP A 322 12.00 7.96 15.28
C TRP A 322 11.08 8.76 16.16
N VAL A 323 9.91 8.24 16.54
CA VAL A 323 8.95 8.96 17.38
C VAL A 323 9.51 9.26 18.77
N ALA A 324 10.33 8.37 19.33
CA ALA A 324 11.00 8.60 20.62
C ALA A 324 11.92 9.82 20.58
N LYS A 325 12.59 10.08 19.46
CA LYS A 325 13.46 11.25 19.26
C LYS A 325 12.67 12.56 19.18
N THR A 326 11.42 12.52 18.74
CA THR A 326 10.56 13.70 18.61
C THR A 326 9.65 13.93 19.82
N GLY A 327 9.69 13.02 20.80
CA GLY A 327 8.80 13.07 21.97
C GLY A 327 7.38 12.57 21.71
N GLY A 328 7.14 11.96 20.57
CA GLY A 328 5.87 11.37 20.19
C GLY A 328 5.69 9.91 20.63
N ARG A 329 4.71 9.26 20.04
CA ARG A 329 4.33 7.88 20.37
C ARG A 329 3.99 7.08 19.12
N ILE A 330 4.23 5.76 19.20
CA ILE A 330 3.72 4.79 18.26
C ILE A 330 2.58 4.01 18.91
N PHE A 331 1.55 3.74 18.15
CA PHE A 331 0.40 2.96 18.56
C PHE A 331 0.02 1.97 17.45
N SER A 332 -0.15 0.72 17.80
CA SER A 332 -0.65 -0.31 16.88
C SER A 332 -2.03 -0.75 17.36
N PRO A 333 -3.10 -0.37 16.64
CA PRO A 333 -4.46 -0.68 17.03
C PRO A 333 -4.83 -2.14 16.80
N ASP A 334 -5.81 -2.65 17.55
CA ASP A 334 -6.52 -3.87 17.22
C ASP A 334 -7.44 -3.64 16.00
N ARG A 335 -7.80 -4.72 15.30
CA ARG A 335 -8.63 -4.71 14.09
C ARG A 335 -9.97 -3.99 14.24
N ASN A 336 -10.53 -3.99 15.43
CA ASN A 336 -11.83 -3.40 15.72
C ASN A 336 -11.75 -1.97 16.29
N TRP A 337 -10.56 -1.36 16.32
CA TRP A 337 -10.36 0.00 16.85
C TRP A 337 -10.21 1.01 15.70
N PRO A 338 -10.75 2.22 15.82
CA PRO A 338 -11.57 2.84 16.86
C PRO A 338 -13.00 2.41 16.80
#